data_3f2f39fec57c6d9d1c3a4871e5920e38
#
_entry.id   3f2f39fec57c6d9d1c3a4871e5920e38
#
_cell.length_a   1.000
_cell.length_b   1.000
_cell.length_c   1.000
_cell.angle_alpha   90.00
_cell.angle_beta   90.00
_cell.angle_gamma   90.00
#
_symmetry.space_group_name_H-M   'P 1'
#
loop_
_entity.id
_entity.type
_entity.pdbx_description
1 polymer ?
#
loop_
_entity_poly.entity_id
_entity_poly.type
_entity_poly.pdbx_seq_one_letter_code
_entity_poly.pdbx_strand_id
1 'polypeptide(L)'
;MLKATIDADMFREAIEAISALIPECRLHTDESGISTRAVDTANVAMIALTLKKEAFDTYKATTSQMGIDLMKMKNIFGMANKGDLISIEMADNAQKMSVSVHGYHYSITLLDTNTIRKDPNPPTINLPGKIVIKGEDLNNAMKAAAVISDKIALGINPKDQTFYLVAEGDTDHIRREFSKDELISLTPVEARSLFSLDYLKDMGKVMSKAAEVEIFLGIDHPVRFSFDIAGGTGHVEYLLAPRIEAD
;
A
#
# COMPACT_ATOMS: atom_id res chain seq x y z
N MET A 1 22.40 -7.16 10.96
CA MET A 1 22.02 -6.61 12.29
C MET A 1 20.99 -5.51 12.06
N LEU A 2 19.96 -5.45 12.91
CA LEU A 2 19.00 -4.33 12.96
C LEU A 2 18.82 -3.95 14.44
N LYS A 3 18.88 -2.65 14.72
CA LYS A 3 18.48 -2.06 16.00
C LYS A 3 17.75 -0.76 15.69
N ALA A 4 16.46 -0.71 16.00
CA ALA A 4 15.62 0.40 15.63
C ALA A 4 14.54 0.67 16.68
N THR A 5 14.19 1.94 16.86
CA THR A 5 13.05 2.38 17.67
C THR A 5 12.21 3.32 16.84
N ILE A 6 10.90 3.11 16.81
CA ILE A 6 9.97 3.85 15.98
C ILE A 6 8.64 4.04 16.72
N ASP A 7 7.94 5.14 16.42
CA ASP A 7 6.55 5.34 16.86
C ASP A 7 5.65 4.21 16.36
N ALA A 8 4.80 3.70 17.25
CA ALA A 8 3.94 2.56 16.97
C ALA A 8 2.93 2.82 15.84
N ASP A 9 2.40 4.04 15.75
CA ASP A 9 1.43 4.38 14.71
C ASP A 9 2.10 4.41 13.34
N MET A 10 3.32 4.98 13.24
CA MET A 10 4.10 5.02 11.99
C MET A 10 4.44 3.62 11.49
N PHE A 11 4.88 2.74 12.38
CA PHE A 11 5.23 1.37 11.96
C PHE A 11 3.98 0.53 11.64
N ARG A 12 2.88 0.76 12.36
CA ARG A 12 1.58 0.15 12.08
C ARG A 12 1.08 0.52 10.69
N GLU A 13 1.20 1.78 10.26
CA GLU A 13 0.84 2.21 8.90
C GLU A 13 1.61 1.42 7.84
N ALA A 14 2.91 1.22 8.03
CA ALA A 14 3.72 0.43 7.11
C ALA A 14 3.28 -1.05 7.05
N ILE A 15 3.06 -1.68 8.20
CA ILE A 15 2.59 -3.08 8.28
C ILE A 15 1.18 -3.24 7.70
N GLU A 16 0.27 -2.30 7.95
CA GLU A 16 -1.07 -2.29 7.38
C GLU A 16 -1.03 -2.17 5.86
N ALA A 17 -0.15 -1.31 5.33
CA ALA A 17 0.00 -1.14 3.89
C ALA A 17 0.45 -2.43 3.20
N ILE A 18 1.44 -3.14 3.77
CA ILE A 18 1.92 -4.40 3.19
C ILE A 18 0.87 -5.49 3.36
N SER A 19 0.28 -5.61 4.57
CA SER A 19 -0.69 -6.68 4.88
C SER A 19 -2.05 -6.53 4.19
N ALA A 20 -2.31 -5.40 3.55
CA ALA A 20 -3.49 -5.22 2.70
C ALA A 20 -3.47 -6.13 1.45
N LEU A 21 -2.29 -6.58 1.02
CA LEU A 21 -2.14 -7.40 -0.19
C LEU A 21 -1.58 -8.80 0.07
N ILE A 22 -0.73 -8.95 1.09
CA ILE A 22 0.04 -10.18 1.32
C ILE A 22 0.14 -10.50 2.81
N PRO A 23 0.14 -11.80 3.19
CA PRO A 23 0.27 -12.21 4.59
C PRO A 23 1.72 -12.26 5.08
N GLU A 24 2.69 -12.34 4.17
CA GLU A 24 4.11 -12.46 4.47
C GLU A 24 4.97 -11.75 3.43
N CYS A 25 6.13 -11.25 3.81
CA CYS A 25 7.04 -10.58 2.88
C CYS A 25 8.51 -10.78 3.23
N ARG A 26 9.37 -10.48 2.25
CA ARG A 26 10.79 -10.23 2.49
C ARG A 26 10.97 -8.77 2.83
N LEU A 27 11.46 -8.49 4.00
CA LEU A 27 11.81 -7.14 4.43
C LEU A 27 13.32 -6.94 4.27
N HIS A 28 13.71 -5.87 3.60
CA HIS A 28 15.10 -5.48 3.40
C HIS A 28 15.45 -4.36 4.37
N THR A 29 16.64 -4.42 4.92
CA THR A 29 17.22 -3.34 5.73
C THR A 29 18.57 -2.95 5.19
N ASP A 30 18.89 -1.68 5.26
CA ASP A 30 20.20 -1.12 5.01
C ASP A 30 20.40 0.17 5.83
N GLU A 31 21.48 0.91 5.58
CA GLU A 31 21.77 2.17 6.29
C GLU A 31 20.75 3.29 6.00
N SER A 32 19.96 3.18 4.94
CA SER A 32 18.95 4.18 4.52
C SER A 32 17.57 3.94 5.12
N GLY A 33 17.28 2.71 5.57
CA GLY A 33 15.99 2.38 6.13
C GLY A 33 15.54 0.94 5.88
N ILE A 34 14.22 0.77 5.81
CA ILE A 34 13.54 -0.51 5.58
C ILE A 34 12.76 -0.44 4.29
N SER A 35 12.79 -1.50 3.49
CA SER A 35 12.00 -1.59 2.26
C SER A 35 11.48 -2.99 2.02
N THR A 36 10.43 -3.08 1.21
CA THR A 36 9.91 -4.34 0.68
C THR A 36 9.30 -4.13 -0.69
N ARG A 37 9.30 -5.18 -1.49
CA ARG A 37 8.54 -5.27 -2.72
C ARG A 37 7.96 -6.66 -2.83
N ALA A 38 6.66 -6.75 -3.06
CA ALA A 38 6.00 -8.03 -3.12
C ALA A 38 4.80 -8.00 -4.07
N VAL A 39 4.42 -9.17 -4.54
CA VAL A 39 3.25 -9.40 -5.39
C VAL A 39 2.37 -10.45 -4.72
N ASP A 40 1.07 -10.29 -4.83
CA ASP A 40 0.10 -11.25 -4.30
C ASP A 40 0.19 -12.62 -4.99
N THR A 41 -0.47 -13.62 -4.43
CA THR A 41 -0.42 -14.99 -4.97
C THR A 41 -1.02 -15.13 -6.35
N ALA A 42 -1.96 -14.26 -6.71
CA ALA A 42 -2.61 -14.25 -8.02
C ALA A 42 -1.82 -13.49 -9.11
N ASN A 43 -0.74 -12.80 -8.75
CA ASN A 43 0.02 -11.88 -9.63
C ASN A 43 -0.83 -10.72 -10.19
N VAL A 44 -1.81 -10.28 -9.43
CA VAL A 44 -2.74 -9.20 -9.82
C VAL A 44 -2.34 -7.88 -9.19
N ALA A 45 -1.85 -7.92 -7.94
CA ALA A 45 -1.50 -6.72 -7.19
C ALA A 45 -0.06 -6.76 -6.68
N MET A 46 0.62 -5.64 -6.75
CA MET A 46 1.99 -5.46 -6.25
C MET A 46 2.04 -4.28 -5.29
N ILE A 47 2.88 -4.41 -4.28
CA ILE A 47 3.29 -3.31 -3.39
C ILE A 47 4.79 -3.09 -3.46
N ALA A 48 5.20 -1.83 -3.43
CA ALA A 48 6.53 -1.40 -3.04
C ALA A 48 6.39 -0.43 -1.87
N LEU A 49 7.16 -0.64 -0.81
CA LEU A 49 7.18 0.23 0.36
C LEU A 49 8.62 0.55 0.74
N THR A 50 8.86 1.80 1.06
CA THR A 50 10.11 2.27 1.64
C THR A 50 9.80 3.07 2.90
N LEU A 51 10.51 2.78 3.99
CA LEU A 51 10.47 3.54 5.24
C LEU A 51 11.88 4.01 5.52
N LYS A 52 12.11 5.32 5.38
CA LYS A 52 13.44 5.94 5.54
C LYS A 52 13.89 5.86 6.99
N LYS A 53 15.20 5.89 7.22
CA LYS A 53 15.76 5.91 8.58
C LYS A 53 15.25 7.07 9.44
N GLU A 54 14.86 8.17 8.81
CA GLU A 54 14.28 9.36 9.45
C GLU A 54 12.89 9.10 10.08
N ALA A 55 12.24 7.99 9.75
CA ALA A 55 11.01 7.55 10.40
C ALA A 55 11.26 7.00 11.83
N PHE A 56 12.51 6.71 12.17
CA PHE A 56 12.90 6.06 13.39
C PHE A 56 13.55 7.06 14.36
N ASP A 57 13.23 6.96 15.64
CA ASP A 57 13.94 7.71 16.70
C ASP A 57 15.40 7.28 16.80
N THR A 58 15.63 5.97 16.64
CA THR A 58 16.96 5.39 16.53
C THR A 58 16.97 4.34 15.44
N TYR A 59 18.00 4.35 14.59
CA TYR A 59 18.16 3.38 13.52
C TYR A 59 19.61 3.01 13.30
N LYS A 60 19.90 1.73 13.35
CA LYS A 60 21.18 1.16 12.97
C LYS A 60 20.93 -0.19 12.33
N ALA A 61 21.31 -0.35 11.08
CA ALA A 61 21.17 -1.59 10.35
C ALA A 61 22.37 -1.85 9.44
N THR A 62 22.60 -3.12 9.18
CA THR A 62 23.44 -3.61 8.07
C THR A 62 22.53 -4.09 6.96
N THR A 63 23.04 -4.14 5.74
CA THR A 63 22.33 -4.75 4.62
C THR A 63 21.96 -6.18 4.95
N SER A 64 20.65 -6.45 5.01
CA SER A 64 20.10 -7.74 5.41
C SER A 64 18.72 -7.95 4.80
N GLN A 65 18.27 -9.20 4.78
CA GLN A 65 16.93 -9.59 4.36
C GLN A 65 16.33 -10.50 5.41
N MET A 66 15.05 -10.29 5.73
CA MET A 66 14.32 -11.11 6.70
C MET A 66 12.93 -11.47 6.21
N GLY A 67 12.48 -12.69 6.49
CA GLY A 67 11.12 -13.14 6.24
C GLY A 67 10.19 -12.77 7.40
N ILE A 68 9.12 -12.04 7.12
CA ILE A 68 8.20 -11.51 8.13
C ILE A 68 6.80 -12.06 7.92
N ASP A 69 6.21 -12.60 8.99
CA ASP A 69 4.78 -12.89 9.12
C ASP A 69 4.05 -11.60 9.49
N LEU A 70 3.38 -10.99 8.51
CA LEU A 70 2.72 -9.70 8.66
C LEU A 70 1.48 -9.77 9.56
N MET A 71 0.78 -10.90 9.58
CA MET A 71 -0.39 -11.06 10.44
C MET A 71 0.02 -11.09 11.92
N LYS A 72 1.10 -11.79 12.23
CA LYS A 72 1.68 -11.79 13.57
C LYS A 72 2.15 -10.39 13.99
N MET A 73 2.87 -9.69 13.10
CA MET A 73 3.32 -8.32 13.36
C MET A 73 2.15 -7.36 13.59
N LYS A 74 1.11 -7.46 12.76
CA LYS A 74 -0.12 -6.65 12.90
C LYS A 74 -0.80 -6.86 14.25
N ASN A 75 -0.88 -8.10 14.72
CA ASN A 75 -1.46 -8.41 16.02
C ASN A 75 -0.63 -7.84 17.17
N ILE A 76 0.71 -7.96 17.12
CA ILE A 76 1.61 -7.42 18.14
C ILE A 76 1.50 -5.89 18.19
N PHE A 77 1.57 -5.22 17.04
CA PHE A 77 1.51 -3.75 17.00
C PHE A 77 0.11 -3.20 17.24
N GLY A 78 -0.92 -4.01 17.03
CA GLY A 78 -2.30 -3.68 17.43
C GLY A 78 -2.49 -3.50 18.93
N MET A 79 -1.56 -4.03 19.75
CA MET A 79 -1.58 -3.86 21.22
C MET A 79 -0.96 -2.52 21.69
N ALA A 80 -0.24 -1.83 20.82
CA ALA A 80 0.38 -0.55 21.15
C ALA A 80 -0.67 0.55 21.25
N ASN A 81 -0.52 1.43 22.22
CA ASN A 81 -1.29 2.65 22.33
C ASN A 81 -0.67 3.76 21.46
N LYS A 82 -1.44 4.81 21.24
CA LYS A 82 -0.96 6.00 20.54
C LYS A 82 0.22 6.63 21.31
N GLY A 83 1.33 6.85 20.58
CA GLY A 83 2.55 7.41 21.14
C GLY A 83 3.48 6.41 21.84
N ASP A 84 3.14 5.12 21.85
CA ASP A 84 4.07 4.07 22.29
C ASP A 84 5.22 3.94 21.29
N LEU A 85 6.39 3.59 21.79
CA LEU A 85 7.55 3.26 20.97
C LEU A 85 7.70 1.75 20.81
N ILE A 86 8.00 1.32 19.60
CA ILE A 86 8.37 -0.06 19.28
C ILE A 86 9.88 -0.13 19.13
N SER A 87 10.51 -1.03 19.88
CA SER A 87 11.92 -1.36 19.70
C SER A 87 12.06 -2.70 19.01
N ILE A 88 12.89 -2.74 17.97
CA ILE A 88 13.16 -3.92 17.15
C ILE A 88 14.65 -4.19 17.18
N GLU A 89 15.04 -5.42 17.55
CA GLU A 89 16.43 -5.83 17.55
C GLU A 89 16.61 -7.20 16.88
N MET A 90 17.60 -7.29 16.01
CA MET A 90 18.01 -8.53 15.34
C MET A 90 19.52 -8.55 15.16
N ALA A 91 20.18 -9.60 15.63
CA ALA A 91 21.60 -9.84 15.37
C ALA A 91 21.84 -10.30 13.92
N ASP A 92 23.09 -10.23 13.47
CA ASP A 92 23.45 -10.78 12.16
C ASP A 92 23.17 -12.29 12.12
N ASN A 93 22.57 -12.72 11.00
CA ASN A 93 22.19 -14.12 10.76
C ASN A 93 21.25 -14.74 11.82
N ALA A 94 20.58 -13.92 12.59
CA ALA A 94 19.62 -14.40 13.58
C ALA A 94 18.36 -14.99 12.89
N GLN A 95 17.85 -16.08 13.45
CA GLN A 95 16.57 -16.67 13.06
C GLN A 95 15.39 -16.09 13.84
N LYS A 96 15.68 -15.20 14.78
CA LYS A 96 14.68 -14.56 15.62
C LYS A 96 14.93 -13.07 15.70
N MET A 97 13.85 -12.33 15.82
CA MET A 97 13.82 -10.91 16.03
C MET A 97 13.18 -10.62 17.40
N SER A 98 13.77 -9.73 18.17
CA SER A 98 13.19 -9.24 19.41
C SER A 98 12.37 -8.00 19.10
N VAL A 99 11.13 -7.95 19.60
CA VAL A 99 10.24 -6.79 19.51
C VAL A 99 9.76 -6.44 20.92
N SER A 100 9.94 -5.18 21.29
CA SER A 100 9.45 -4.65 22.57
C SER A 100 8.43 -3.55 22.31
N VAL A 101 7.27 -3.68 22.94
CA VAL A 101 6.18 -2.70 22.83
C VAL A 101 5.37 -2.71 24.12
N HIS A 102 5.03 -1.55 24.63
CA HIS A 102 4.17 -1.38 25.82
C HIS A 102 4.58 -2.28 27.02
N GLY A 103 5.89 -2.44 27.24
CA GLY A 103 6.44 -3.29 28.31
C GLY A 103 6.44 -4.79 28.02
N TYR A 104 5.87 -5.26 26.91
CA TYR A 104 5.96 -6.64 26.46
C TYR A 104 7.20 -6.86 25.60
N HIS A 105 7.83 -8.03 25.78
CA HIS A 105 9.01 -8.45 25.01
C HIS A 105 8.72 -9.73 24.25
N TYR A 106 8.71 -9.64 22.93
CA TYR A 106 8.47 -10.76 22.03
C TYR A 106 9.78 -11.25 21.43
N SER A 107 9.95 -12.56 21.36
CA SER A 107 10.98 -13.22 20.54
C SER A 107 10.29 -13.91 19.37
N ILE A 108 10.39 -13.34 18.18
CA ILE A 108 9.63 -13.75 16.99
C ILE A 108 10.57 -14.53 16.07
N THR A 109 10.17 -15.76 15.73
CA THR A 109 10.89 -16.54 14.71
C THR A 109 10.62 -15.95 13.33
N LEU A 110 11.67 -15.67 12.57
CA LEU A 110 11.60 -15.22 11.20
C LEU A 110 11.21 -16.36 10.26
N LEU A 111 10.52 -16.03 9.18
CA LEU A 111 10.23 -16.98 8.13
C LEU A 111 11.49 -17.23 7.28
N ASP A 112 11.61 -18.43 6.73
CA ASP A 112 12.67 -18.73 5.78
C ASP A 112 12.44 -17.93 4.48
N THR A 113 13.36 -17.04 4.15
CA THR A 113 13.27 -16.23 2.94
C THR A 113 13.22 -17.05 1.66
N ASN A 114 13.72 -18.29 1.66
CA ASN A 114 13.65 -19.17 0.51
C ASN A 114 12.23 -19.67 0.21
N THR A 115 11.34 -19.69 1.22
CA THR A 115 9.94 -20.11 1.05
C THR A 115 9.05 -18.95 0.64
N ILE A 116 9.45 -17.70 0.91
CA ILE A 116 8.72 -16.51 0.51
C ILE A 116 9.02 -16.17 -0.95
N ARG A 117 8.01 -15.73 -1.66
CA ARG A 117 8.12 -15.30 -3.05
C ARG A 117 9.24 -14.27 -3.23
N LYS A 118 10.00 -14.38 -4.33
CA LYS A 118 11.05 -13.41 -4.66
C LYS A 118 10.44 -12.05 -4.98
N ASP A 119 11.18 -11.00 -4.67
CA ASP A 119 10.78 -9.64 -4.99
C ASP A 119 10.53 -9.49 -6.49
N PRO A 120 9.37 -8.96 -6.89
CA PRO A 120 9.06 -8.76 -8.29
C PRO A 120 9.88 -7.61 -8.87
N ASN A 121 10.18 -7.69 -10.17
CA ASN A 121 10.63 -6.53 -10.92
C ASN A 121 9.40 -5.71 -11.31
N PRO A 122 9.36 -4.39 -10.99
CA PRO A 122 8.24 -3.56 -11.39
C PRO A 122 8.20 -3.48 -12.93
N PRO A 123 7.02 -3.64 -13.54
CA PRO A 123 6.88 -3.47 -14.96
C PRO A 123 7.07 -2.00 -15.35
N THR A 124 7.68 -1.77 -16.50
CA THR A 124 7.72 -0.42 -17.09
C THR A 124 6.44 -0.20 -17.87
N ILE A 125 5.54 0.62 -17.34
CA ILE A 125 4.22 0.89 -17.94
C ILE A 125 4.10 2.39 -18.15
N ASN A 126 3.64 2.78 -19.35
CA ASN A 126 3.30 4.19 -19.62
C ASN A 126 1.87 4.46 -19.17
N LEU A 127 1.71 5.29 -18.14
CA LEU A 127 0.43 5.70 -17.58
C LEU A 127 0.31 7.23 -17.69
N PRO A 128 -0.24 7.74 -18.80
CA PRO A 128 -0.20 9.18 -19.12
C PRO A 128 -1.15 10.02 -18.28
N GLY A 129 -2.25 9.43 -17.78
CA GLY A 129 -3.21 10.11 -16.91
C GLY A 129 -2.69 10.17 -15.48
N LYS A 130 -2.69 11.36 -14.87
CA LYS A 130 -2.33 11.55 -13.46
C LYS A 130 -3.43 12.31 -12.74
N ILE A 131 -3.87 11.80 -11.61
CA ILE A 131 -4.82 12.43 -10.70
C ILE A 131 -4.14 12.53 -9.32
N VAL A 132 -4.34 13.64 -8.63
CA VAL A 132 -4.01 13.77 -7.21
C VAL A 132 -5.29 14.11 -6.47
N ILE A 133 -5.65 13.28 -5.50
CA ILE A 133 -6.90 13.34 -4.74
C ILE A 133 -6.64 13.05 -3.26
N LYS A 134 -7.49 13.54 -2.37
CA LYS A 134 -7.44 13.15 -0.96
C LYS A 134 -7.77 11.67 -0.81
N GLY A 135 -6.99 10.97 0.02
CA GLY A 135 -7.18 9.53 0.23
C GLY A 135 -8.55 9.17 0.80
N GLU A 136 -9.09 10.02 1.67
CA GLU A 136 -10.44 9.83 2.22
C GLU A 136 -11.53 9.87 1.16
N ASP A 137 -11.47 10.85 0.24
CA ASP A 137 -12.47 11.00 -0.84
C ASP A 137 -12.44 9.81 -1.80
N LEU A 138 -11.24 9.35 -2.15
CA LEU A 138 -11.04 8.16 -2.97
C LEU A 138 -11.63 6.91 -2.31
N ASN A 139 -11.31 6.68 -1.04
CA ASN A 139 -11.81 5.53 -0.28
C ASN A 139 -13.33 5.55 -0.12
N ASN A 140 -13.94 6.71 0.09
CA ASN A 140 -15.39 6.86 0.20
C ASN A 140 -16.09 6.51 -1.13
N ALA A 141 -15.51 6.93 -2.26
CA ALA A 141 -16.02 6.57 -3.58
C ALA A 141 -15.92 5.06 -3.86
N MET A 142 -14.80 4.42 -3.49
CA MET A 142 -14.63 2.97 -3.61
C MET A 142 -15.62 2.20 -2.72
N LYS A 143 -15.86 2.65 -1.49
CA LYS A 143 -16.86 2.05 -0.60
C LYS A 143 -18.27 2.16 -1.16
N ALA A 144 -18.63 3.30 -1.73
CA ALA A 144 -19.94 3.49 -2.35
C ALA A 144 -20.13 2.56 -3.56
N ALA A 145 -19.09 2.42 -4.39
CA ALA A 145 -19.10 1.51 -5.54
C ALA A 145 -19.25 0.03 -5.12
N ALA A 146 -18.63 -0.37 -4.02
CA ALA A 146 -18.66 -1.74 -3.51
C ALA A 146 -20.06 -2.20 -3.01
N VAL A 147 -21.00 -1.28 -2.86
CA VAL A 147 -22.41 -1.62 -2.57
C VAL A 147 -23.11 -2.17 -3.82
N ILE A 148 -22.63 -1.78 -5.00
CA ILE A 148 -23.27 -2.06 -6.29
C ILE A 148 -22.62 -3.24 -7.02
N SER A 149 -21.29 -3.36 -6.98
CA SER A 149 -20.56 -4.32 -7.81
C SER A 149 -19.26 -4.80 -7.12
N ASP A 150 -18.71 -5.91 -7.63
CA ASP A 150 -17.38 -6.40 -7.28
C ASP A 150 -16.27 -5.79 -8.17
N LYS A 151 -16.67 -4.96 -9.14
CA LYS A 151 -15.77 -4.31 -10.11
C LYS A 151 -16.08 -2.84 -10.26
N ILE A 152 -15.06 -2.06 -10.62
CA ILE A 152 -15.15 -0.61 -10.80
C ILE A 152 -14.28 -0.15 -11.97
N ALA A 153 -14.80 0.70 -12.81
CA ALA A 153 -14.01 1.43 -13.79
C ALA A 153 -13.51 2.74 -13.19
N LEU A 154 -12.22 3.00 -13.33
CA LEU A 154 -11.59 4.28 -13.06
C LEU A 154 -11.28 4.95 -14.39
N GLY A 155 -11.58 6.23 -14.55
CA GLY A 155 -11.32 6.92 -15.80
C GLY A 155 -11.16 8.43 -15.68
N ILE A 156 -10.58 9.02 -16.72
CA ILE A 156 -10.41 10.46 -16.89
C ILE A 156 -11.19 10.86 -18.14
N ASN A 157 -12.04 11.87 -18.00
CA ASN A 157 -12.67 12.56 -19.14
C ASN A 157 -11.89 13.86 -19.43
N PRO A 158 -11.10 13.92 -20.52
CA PRO A 158 -10.31 15.10 -20.81
C PRO A 158 -11.15 16.31 -21.25
N LYS A 159 -12.35 16.11 -21.80
CA LYS A 159 -13.23 17.20 -22.24
C LYS A 159 -13.80 17.96 -21.06
N ASP A 160 -14.32 17.23 -20.08
CA ASP A 160 -14.93 17.80 -18.88
C ASP A 160 -13.91 18.06 -17.77
N GLN A 161 -12.66 17.62 -17.97
CA GLN A 161 -11.57 17.69 -16.99
C GLN A 161 -11.99 17.06 -15.64
N THR A 162 -12.58 15.86 -15.70
CA THR A 162 -13.03 15.11 -14.52
C THR A 162 -12.31 13.78 -14.39
N PHE A 163 -12.12 13.36 -13.15
CA PHE A 163 -11.82 11.98 -12.77
C PHE A 163 -13.14 11.32 -12.36
N TYR A 164 -13.39 10.10 -12.80
CA TYR A 164 -14.63 9.41 -12.46
C TYR A 164 -14.42 7.95 -12.08
N LEU A 165 -15.35 7.46 -11.26
CA LEU A 165 -15.50 6.05 -10.90
C LEU A 165 -16.89 5.60 -11.30
N VAL A 166 -16.99 4.41 -11.92
CA VAL A 166 -18.27 3.80 -12.31
C VAL A 166 -18.27 2.34 -11.87
N ALA A 167 -19.33 1.94 -11.17
CA ALA A 167 -19.57 0.53 -10.88
C ALA A 167 -20.97 0.16 -11.39
N GLU A 168 -21.04 -0.97 -12.08
CA GLU A 168 -22.26 -1.50 -12.69
C GLU A 168 -22.53 -2.88 -12.10
N GLY A 169 -23.71 -3.05 -11.50
CA GLY A 169 -24.30 -4.32 -11.09
C GLY A 169 -25.29 -4.82 -12.14
N ASP A 170 -26.08 -5.83 -11.81
CA ASP A 170 -27.06 -6.42 -12.74
C ASP A 170 -28.19 -5.43 -13.11
N THR A 171 -28.67 -4.67 -12.15
CA THR A 171 -29.78 -3.70 -12.32
C THR A 171 -29.42 -2.29 -11.89
N ASP A 172 -28.39 -2.14 -11.09
CA ASP A 172 -28.02 -0.91 -10.42
C ASP A 172 -26.67 -0.40 -10.93
N HIS A 173 -26.49 0.90 -10.88
CA HIS A 173 -25.21 1.51 -11.21
C HIS A 173 -24.90 2.68 -10.28
N ILE A 174 -23.64 3.00 -10.13
CA ILE A 174 -23.18 4.22 -9.48
C ILE A 174 -22.10 4.87 -10.33
N ARG A 175 -22.17 6.20 -10.45
CA ARG A 175 -21.14 7.04 -11.02
C ARG A 175 -20.79 8.16 -10.06
N ARG A 176 -19.53 8.31 -9.73
CA ARG A 176 -18.99 9.45 -9.01
C ARG A 176 -17.99 10.18 -9.91
N GLU A 177 -18.22 11.44 -10.13
CA GLU A 177 -17.29 12.33 -10.84
C GLU A 177 -16.69 13.31 -9.84
N PHE A 178 -15.41 13.54 -9.98
CA PHE A 178 -14.66 14.57 -9.28
C PHE A 178 -14.29 15.64 -10.29
N SER A 179 -14.80 16.84 -10.07
CA SER A 179 -14.46 18.03 -10.86
C SER A 179 -13.04 18.49 -10.52
N LYS A 180 -12.50 19.36 -11.34
CA LYS A 180 -11.17 19.94 -11.10
C LYS A 180 -11.03 20.60 -9.73
N ASP A 181 -12.11 21.20 -9.22
CA ASP A 181 -12.10 21.91 -7.94
C ASP A 181 -12.12 20.95 -6.71
N GLU A 182 -12.52 19.69 -6.94
CA GLU A 182 -12.51 18.64 -5.93
C GLU A 182 -11.20 17.84 -5.92
N LEU A 183 -10.37 18.00 -6.95
CA LEU A 183 -9.06 17.37 -7.11
C LEU A 183 -7.93 18.33 -6.73
N ILE A 184 -6.84 17.79 -6.21
CA ILE A 184 -5.63 18.58 -5.98
C ILE A 184 -4.96 18.89 -7.31
N SER A 185 -4.88 17.88 -8.22
CA SER A 185 -4.45 18.09 -9.60
C SER A 185 -4.98 17.02 -10.55
N LEU A 186 -5.02 17.33 -11.83
CA LEU A 186 -5.42 16.42 -12.90
C LEU A 186 -4.63 16.69 -14.16
N THR A 187 -4.05 15.64 -14.74
CA THR A 187 -3.57 15.63 -16.12
C THR A 187 -4.68 15.07 -17.01
N PRO A 188 -5.39 15.90 -17.80
CA PRO A 188 -6.61 15.51 -18.48
C PRO A 188 -6.32 14.75 -19.78
N VAL A 189 -5.83 13.54 -19.65
CA VAL A 189 -5.61 12.60 -20.76
C VAL A 189 -6.62 11.49 -20.65
N GLU A 190 -7.23 11.09 -21.77
CA GLU A 190 -8.18 9.99 -21.79
C GLU A 190 -7.57 8.71 -21.21
N ALA A 191 -8.24 8.18 -20.22
CA ALA A 191 -7.84 6.93 -19.57
C ALA A 191 -9.09 6.25 -19.03
N ARG A 192 -9.13 4.91 -19.12
CA ARG A 192 -10.20 4.09 -18.53
C ARG A 192 -9.71 2.67 -18.41
N SER A 193 -9.85 2.10 -17.21
CA SER A 193 -9.57 0.68 -16.95
C SER A 193 -10.52 0.14 -15.89
N LEU A 194 -10.82 -1.15 -15.96
CA LEU A 194 -11.70 -1.86 -15.03
C LEU A 194 -10.86 -2.61 -14.00
N PHE A 195 -11.27 -2.58 -12.73
CA PHE A 195 -10.53 -3.19 -11.62
C PHE A 195 -11.43 -3.98 -10.67
N SER A 196 -10.83 -4.92 -9.92
CA SER A 196 -11.50 -5.62 -8.84
C SER A 196 -11.63 -4.72 -7.62
N LEU A 197 -12.86 -4.57 -7.11
CA LEU A 197 -13.14 -3.83 -5.88
C LEU A 197 -12.64 -4.55 -4.62
N ASP A 198 -12.46 -5.86 -4.65
CA ASP A 198 -11.91 -6.59 -3.50
C ASP A 198 -10.49 -6.11 -3.17
N TYR A 199 -9.64 -5.92 -4.17
CA TYR A 199 -8.32 -5.32 -3.98
C TYR A 199 -8.41 -3.84 -3.60
N LEU A 200 -9.21 -3.07 -4.32
CA LEU A 200 -9.30 -1.62 -4.12
C LEU A 200 -9.88 -1.24 -2.76
N LYS A 201 -10.75 -2.05 -2.17
CA LYS A 201 -11.28 -1.82 -0.81
C LYS A 201 -10.18 -1.89 0.24
N ASP A 202 -9.32 -2.90 0.17
CA ASP A 202 -8.23 -3.07 1.13
C ASP A 202 -7.15 -2.00 0.93
N MET A 203 -6.75 -1.71 -0.31
CA MET A 203 -5.86 -0.60 -0.65
C MET A 203 -6.47 0.74 -0.23
N GLY A 204 -7.74 0.99 -0.54
CA GLY A 204 -8.46 2.21 -0.23
C GLY A 204 -8.51 2.52 1.27
N LYS A 205 -8.68 1.49 2.09
CA LYS A 205 -8.64 1.63 3.56
C LYS A 205 -7.29 2.15 4.05
N VAL A 206 -6.19 1.71 3.47
CA VAL A 206 -4.85 2.22 3.78
C VAL A 206 -4.70 3.65 3.25
N MET A 207 -5.01 3.87 1.99
CA MET A 207 -4.91 5.18 1.33
C MET A 207 -5.76 6.25 1.99
N SER A 208 -6.86 5.87 2.68
CA SER A 208 -7.75 6.83 3.36
C SER A 208 -7.06 7.70 4.42
N LYS A 209 -5.92 7.24 4.93
CA LYS A 209 -5.12 7.96 5.92
C LYS A 209 -4.15 8.97 5.28
N ALA A 210 -3.89 8.84 3.98
CA ALA A 210 -2.99 9.72 3.26
C ALA A 210 -3.68 11.06 2.95
N ALA A 211 -2.96 12.17 3.15
CA ALA A 211 -3.45 13.49 2.79
C ALA A 211 -3.68 13.60 1.28
N GLU A 212 -2.80 13.00 0.51
CA GLU A 212 -2.81 12.98 -0.95
C GLU A 212 -2.47 11.59 -1.48
N VAL A 213 -3.17 11.18 -2.53
CA VAL A 213 -2.90 9.96 -3.30
C VAL A 213 -2.74 10.35 -4.76
N GLU A 214 -1.60 10.03 -5.32
CA GLU A 214 -1.37 10.11 -6.76
C GLU A 214 -1.87 8.85 -7.44
N ILE A 215 -2.70 8.99 -8.46
CA ILE A 215 -3.25 7.89 -9.26
C ILE A 215 -2.73 8.05 -10.68
N PHE A 216 -2.13 6.99 -11.22
CA PHE A 216 -1.67 6.96 -12.60
C PHE A 216 -2.49 5.94 -13.38
N LEU A 217 -3.09 6.39 -14.49
CA LEU A 217 -4.02 5.61 -15.31
C LEU A 217 -3.62 5.62 -16.80
N GLY A 218 -3.99 4.54 -17.48
CA GLY A 218 -3.99 4.41 -18.93
C GLY A 218 -5.31 3.81 -19.42
N ILE A 219 -5.36 3.43 -20.69
CA ILE A 219 -6.51 2.71 -21.28
C ILE A 219 -6.18 1.22 -21.19
N ASP A 220 -7.02 0.44 -20.50
CA ASP A 220 -6.86 -1.00 -20.28
C ASP A 220 -5.49 -1.41 -19.72
N HIS A 221 -4.92 -0.53 -18.88
CA HIS A 221 -3.63 -0.68 -18.24
C HIS A 221 -3.80 -0.83 -16.72
N PRO A 222 -2.79 -1.36 -16.02
CA PRO A 222 -2.76 -1.34 -14.58
C PRO A 222 -2.90 0.09 -14.03
N VAL A 223 -3.50 0.22 -12.85
CA VAL A 223 -3.48 1.47 -12.09
C VAL A 223 -2.31 1.45 -11.11
N ARG A 224 -1.61 2.58 -10.99
CA ARG A 224 -0.61 2.80 -9.94
C ARG A 224 -1.11 3.87 -8.98
N PHE A 225 -1.09 3.54 -7.69
CA PHE A 225 -1.31 4.48 -6.59
C PHE A 225 0.01 4.75 -5.91
N SER A 226 0.28 6.01 -5.58
CA SER A 226 1.52 6.44 -4.93
C SER A 226 1.16 7.45 -3.84
N PHE A 227 1.62 7.20 -2.60
CA PHE A 227 1.30 8.06 -1.46
C PHE A 227 2.32 7.89 -0.34
N ASP A 228 2.38 8.91 0.50
CA ASP A 228 3.26 8.92 1.66
C ASP A 228 2.55 8.43 2.93
N ILE A 229 3.34 7.82 3.80
CA ILE A 229 2.96 7.35 5.14
C ILE A 229 3.98 7.84 6.17
N ALA A 230 3.73 7.55 7.45
CA ALA A 230 4.67 7.86 8.53
C ALA A 230 5.15 9.32 8.51
N GLY A 231 4.20 10.26 8.35
CA GLY A 231 4.52 11.70 8.34
C GLY A 231 5.39 12.15 7.16
N GLY A 232 5.39 11.42 6.03
CA GLY A 232 6.20 11.73 4.84
C GLY A 232 7.58 11.07 4.84
N THR A 233 7.92 10.28 5.86
CA THR A 233 9.19 9.52 5.92
C THR A 233 9.08 8.13 5.33
N GLY A 234 7.87 7.68 5.03
CA GLY A 234 7.58 6.44 4.31
C GLY A 234 6.85 6.71 3.00
N HIS A 235 7.02 5.82 2.03
CA HIS A 235 6.40 5.89 0.71
C HIS A 235 5.86 4.52 0.30
N VAL A 236 4.66 4.51 -0.26
CA VAL A 236 3.97 3.31 -0.74
C VAL A 236 3.57 3.48 -2.19
N GLU A 237 3.86 2.49 -3.00
CA GLU A 237 3.28 2.32 -4.32
C GLU A 237 2.49 1.01 -4.39
N TYR A 238 1.23 1.09 -4.81
CA TYR A 238 0.44 -0.06 -5.23
C TYR A 238 0.33 -0.08 -6.74
N LEU A 239 0.41 -1.26 -7.33
CA LEU A 239 0.09 -1.50 -8.72
C LEU A 239 -0.99 -2.60 -8.78
N LEU A 240 -2.08 -2.35 -9.49
CA LEU A 240 -3.18 -3.29 -9.65
C LEU A 240 -3.44 -3.52 -11.13
N ALA A 241 -3.42 -4.78 -11.55
CA ALA A 241 -3.76 -5.17 -12.92
C ALA A 241 -5.24 -4.90 -13.22
N PRO A 242 -5.59 -4.54 -14.46
CA PRO A 242 -6.99 -4.41 -14.87
C PRO A 242 -7.67 -5.77 -14.95
N ARG A 243 -8.99 -5.79 -14.75
CA ARG A 243 -9.82 -6.93 -15.15
C ARG A 243 -10.03 -6.89 -16.65
N ILE A 244 -9.80 -8.00 -17.31
CA ILE A 244 -10.15 -8.19 -18.71
C ILE A 244 -11.52 -8.86 -18.73
N GLU A 245 -12.52 -8.22 -19.30
CA GLU A 245 -13.79 -8.87 -19.58
C GLU A 245 -13.59 -9.71 -20.86
N ALA A 246 -13.94 -10.99 -20.78
CA ALA A 246 -14.05 -11.80 -21.99
C ALA A 246 -15.34 -11.37 -22.71
N ASP A 247 -15.22 -11.01 -23.97
CA ASP A 247 -16.34 -10.74 -24.88
C ASP A 247 -17.27 -11.96 -25.03
#